data_3911b62083ef6a4bebb7c7e72cd027eb
#
_entry.id   3911b62083ef6a4bebb7c7e72cd027eb
#
_cell.length_a   1.000
_cell.length_b   1.000
_cell.length_c   1.000
_cell.angle_alpha   90.00
_cell.angle_beta   90.00
_cell.angle_gamma   90.00
#
_symmetry.space_group_name_H-M   'P 1'
#
loop_
_entity.id
_entity.type
_entity.pdbx_description
1 polymer ?
#
loop_
_entity_poly.entity_id
_entity_poly.type
_entity_poly.pdbx_seq_one_letter_code
_entity_poly.pdbx_strand_id
1 'polypeptide(L)'
;MPVRKIGWLAGLGVAALSLTPAGAQVFSPLSVPVGDAQLKLSGEAGGALFNPNQPGWSGAEASGDVRLMPELRRDYDSGLGLDLGGTFAAQDPLSRGRYDGDVIERLAARARTGLGKIEIGITDGAGYDLAVSGPKVDPGVSLDDPRTTFYRDPGTHRAVTDIFALRTEVGASSNYAKFAYTSPEVFGVQLALSFAPTEAKEFPFLNAGPPVPGRQADIWEGAIRYETDLGPASLSAYGAFAEGRAEHKLAGQEGVSDLGAGAKLDYPVNDDITLSLGGSYRQSNAHAFNVNQSFQAGTTRAGYVSTALSYKSWMAGLEYSNGIADQVAGAPRLNQNGLEASLGYTISSSASISSGWQHLGYSRNSGAFFNGLPQLKLDAFYLHVNLKTSQE
;
A
#
# COMPACT_ATOMS: atom_id res chain seq x y z
N MET A 1 -11.32 33.15 -2.47
CA MET A 1 -11.36 33.12 -0.99
C MET A 1 -10.27 32.17 -0.55
N PRO A 2 -9.30 32.60 0.25
CA PRO A 2 -8.23 31.71 0.68
C PRO A 2 -8.76 30.76 1.76
N VAL A 3 -8.67 29.47 1.49
CA VAL A 3 -8.94 28.42 2.45
C VAL A 3 -7.86 28.45 3.54
N ARG A 4 -8.23 28.89 4.72
CA ARG A 4 -7.39 28.85 5.91
C ARG A 4 -7.25 27.39 6.38
N LYS A 5 -6.17 26.73 5.97
CA LYS A 5 -5.19 26.00 6.75
C LYS A 5 -5.67 25.12 7.91
N ILE A 6 -5.57 23.87 7.67
CA ILE A 6 -5.38 22.83 8.69
C ILE A 6 -3.90 22.86 9.13
N GLY A 7 -3.55 23.87 9.87
CA GLY A 7 -2.20 24.03 10.47
C GLY A 7 -1.98 23.26 11.77
N TRP A 8 -2.91 22.40 12.17
CA TRP A 8 -2.86 21.73 13.47
C TRP A 8 -2.23 20.35 13.46
N LEU A 9 -2.25 19.65 12.34
CA LEU A 9 -1.61 18.32 12.23
C LEU A 9 -0.09 18.41 12.07
N ALA A 10 0.42 19.46 11.44
CA ALA A 10 1.86 19.70 11.34
C ALA A 10 2.50 20.03 12.71
N GLY A 11 1.74 20.58 13.64
CA GLY A 11 2.20 20.89 14.99
C GLY A 11 2.46 19.65 15.87
N LEU A 12 1.76 18.56 15.64
CA LEU A 12 1.97 17.30 16.39
C LEU A 12 3.24 16.56 15.96
N GLY A 13 3.60 16.61 14.67
CA GLY A 13 4.84 16.01 14.17
C GLY A 13 6.10 16.75 14.62
N VAL A 14 6.05 18.08 14.75
CA VAL A 14 7.20 18.91 15.16
C VAL A 14 7.40 18.89 16.68
N ALA A 15 6.36 18.74 17.46
CA ALA A 15 6.47 18.62 18.92
C ALA A 15 7.17 17.31 19.36
N ALA A 16 7.12 16.26 18.54
CA ALA A 16 7.83 15.00 18.81
C ALA A 16 9.34 15.09 18.60
N LEU A 17 9.83 16.08 17.86
CA LEU A 17 11.28 16.28 17.58
C LEU A 17 12.07 16.93 18.72
N SER A 18 11.42 17.39 19.78
CA SER A 18 12.08 17.91 20.97
C SER A 18 12.43 16.85 22.03
N LEU A 19 12.29 15.57 21.70
CA LEU A 19 12.64 14.48 22.60
C LEU A 19 14.16 14.31 22.66
N THR A 20 14.72 14.58 23.82
CA THR A 20 16.13 14.32 24.15
C THR A 20 16.48 12.84 23.95
N PRO A 21 17.71 12.50 23.51
CA PRO A 21 18.09 11.11 23.18
C PRO A 21 18.09 10.13 24.38
N ALA A 22 17.73 10.56 25.58
CA ALA A 22 17.74 9.74 26.78
C ALA A 22 16.46 8.96 27.08
N GLY A 23 15.49 8.93 26.17
CA GLY A 23 14.24 8.21 26.42
C GLY A 23 13.34 8.17 25.20
N ALA A 24 13.77 7.49 24.13
CA ALA A 24 12.84 7.09 23.08
C ALA A 24 11.78 6.17 23.72
N GLN A 25 10.69 6.76 24.20
CA GLN A 25 9.58 5.98 24.74
C GLN A 25 9.03 5.13 23.61
N VAL A 26 9.13 3.83 23.79
CA VAL A 26 8.44 2.85 22.95
C VAL A 26 6.95 3.04 23.22
N PHE A 27 6.18 3.44 22.22
CA PHE A 27 4.73 3.52 22.34
C PHE A 27 4.17 2.09 22.27
N SER A 28 3.95 1.48 23.43
CA SER A 28 3.28 0.18 23.50
C SER A 28 1.78 0.34 23.18
N PRO A 29 1.15 -0.65 22.53
CA PRO A 29 -0.29 -0.66 22.38
C PRO A 29 -0.99 -0.60 23.74
N LEU A 30 -2.05 0.18 23.81
CA LEU A 30 -2.92 0.12 24.99
C LEU A 30 -3.64 -1.23 24.99
N SER A 31 -3.50 -1.99 26.05
CA SER A 31 -4.11 -3.32 26.21
C SER A 31 -4.95 -3.36 27.47
N VAL A 32 -6.24 -3.66 27.33
CA VAL A 32 -7.21 -3.66 28.43
C VAL A 32 -7.99 -4.97 28.42
N PRO A 33 -8.05 -5.70 29.54
CA PRO A 33 -8.88 -6.89 29.64
C PRO A 33 -10.38 -6.52 29.59
N VAL A 34 -11.16 -7.29 28.82
CA VAL A 34 -12.62 -7.15 28.68
C VAL A 34 -13.25 -8.54 28.90
N GLY A 35 -13.53 -8.89 30.12
CA GLY A 35 -13.90 -10.27 30.49
C GLY A 35 -12.77 -11.24 30.19
N ASP A 36 -13.06 -12.27 29.39
CA ASP A 36 -12.08 -13.27 28.92
C ASP A 36 -11.38 -12.85 27.61
N ALA A 37 -11.67 -11.66 27.11
CA ALA A 37 -11.05 -11.10 25.92
C ALA A 37 -10.09 -9.96 26.27
N GLN A 38 -9.25 -9.59 25.32
CA GLN A 38 -8.33 -8.47 25.41
C GLN A 38 -8.64 -7.45 24.32
N LEU A 39 -8.90 -6.21 24.72
CA LEU A 39 -8.97 -5.09 23.79
C LEU A 39 -7.57 -4.48 23.64
N LYS A 40 -7.02 -4.52 22.45
CA LYS A 40 -5.75 -3.90 22.07
C LYS A 40 -6.03 -2.70 21.18
N LEU A 41 -5.44 -1.55 21.50
CA LEU A 41 -5.49 -0.36 20.66
C LEU A 41 -4.07 -0.03 20.21
N SER A 42 -3.84 -0.14 18.91
CA SER A 42 -2.60 0.23 18.24
C SER A 42 -2.81 1.50 17.39
N GLY A 43 -1.74 2.13 16.97
CA GLY A 43 -1.84 3.30 16.10
C GLY A 43 -0.58 3.56 15.31
N GLU A 44 -0.75 4.24 14.20
CA GLU A 44 0.32 4.77 13.34
C GLU A 44 0.03 6.23 13.04
N ALA A 45 1.09 7.03 12.90
CA ALA A 45 0.99 8.40 12.40
C ALA A 45 2.18 8.68 11.49
N GLY A 46 1.91 9.15 10.29
CA GLY A 46 2.90 9.58 9.32
C GLY A 46 2.83 11.08 9.06
N GLY A 47 3.95 11.70 8.78
CA GLY A 47 4.00 13.11 8.36
C GLY A 47 5.14 13.37 7.41
N ALA A 48 4.85 13.94 6.24
CA ALA A 48 5.82 14.31 5.22
C ALA A 48 5.87 15.81 5.04
N LEU A 49 7.09 16.34 4.97
CA LEU A 49 7.39 17.64 4.39
C LEU A 49 8.03 17.41 3.02
N PHE A 50 7.56 18.04 1.98
CA PHE A 50 8.07 17.83 0.65
C PHE A 50 8.06 19.11 -0.18
N ASN A 51 8.98 19.18 -1.14
CA ASN A 51 9.09 20.30 -2.07
C ASN A 51 9.02 19.76 -3.51
N PRO A 52 7.83 19.74 -4.12
CA PRO A 52 7.67 19.29 -5.49
C PRO A 52 8.19 20.37 -6.45
N ASN A 53 9.08 19.98 -7.34
CA ASN A 53 9.49 20.81 -8.46
C ASN A 53 8.70 20.39 -9.70
N GLN A 54 7.59 21.08 -9.93
CA GLN A 54 6.70 20.79 -11.06
C GLN A 54 6.11 22.06 -11.65
N PRO A 55 5.70 22.04 -12.96
CA PRO A 55 5.10 23.20 -13.60
C PRO A 55 3.86 23.71 -12.85
N GLY A 56 3.83 25.01 -12.58
CA GLY A 56 2.69 25.66 -11.89
C GLY A 56 2.64 25.46 -10.37
N TRP A 57 3.66 24.86 -9.78
CA TRP A 57 3.74 24.64 -8.34
C TRP A 57 5.14 24.98 -7.81
N SER A 58 5.21 25.76 -6.76
CA SER A 58 6.47 26.08 -6.07
C SER A 58 6.22 26.27 -4.58
N GLY A 59 7.09 25.71 -3.76
CA GLY A 59 7.06 25.83 -2.31
C GLY A 59 6.97 24.48 -1.61
N ALA A 60 7.33 24.49 -0.32
CA ALA A 60 7.23 23.32 0.52
C ALA A 60 5.78 23.08 0.98
N GLU A 61 5.41 21.83 1.03
CA GLU A 61 4.11 21.37 1.50
C GLU A 61 4.26 20.34 2.62
N ALA A 62 3.19 20.12 3.37
CA ALA A 62 3.11 19.11 4.39
C ALA A 62 1.88 18.23 4.16
N SER A 63 2.03 16.96 4.45
CA SER A 63 0.97 15.95 4.39
C SER A 63 1.09 15.04 5.61
N GLY A 64 0.00 14.42 6.03
CA GLY A 64 0.03 13.50 7.14
C GLY A 64 -1.16 12.56 7.15
N ASP A 65 -0.95 11.42 7.81
CA ASP A 65 -1.99 10.42 8.05
C ASP A 65 -1.91 9.91 9.49
N VAL A 66 -3.05 9.48 10.00
CA VAL A 66 -3.17 8.82 11.30
C VAL A 66 -4.05 7.61 11.14
N ARG A 67 -3.63 6.48 11.69
CA ARG A 67 -4.39 5.23 11.75
C ARG A 67 -4.57 4.78 13.17
N LEU A 68 -5.78 4.36 13.50
CA LEU A 68 -6.12 3.69 14.76
C LEU A 68 -6.55 2.25 14.43
N MET A 69 -6.01 1.30 15.15
CA MET A 69 -6.21 -0.12 14.93
C MET A 69 -6.69 -0.81 16.22
N PRO A 70 -7.99 -0.70 16.55
CA PRO A 70 -8.58 -1.47 17.64
C PRO A 70 -8.71 -2.94 17.24
N GLU A 71 -8.39 -3.84 18.18
CA GLU A 71 -8.55 -5.28 18.04
C GLU A 71 -9.08 -5.85 19.36
N LEU A 72 -10.23 -6.54 19.31
CA LEU A 72 -10.74 -7.36 20.41
C LEU A 72 -10.38 -8.81 20.14
N ARG A 73 -9.56 -9.40 20.99
CA ARG A 73 -9.02 -10.74 20.84
C ARG A 73 -9.40 -11.64 21.99
N ARG A 74 -9.76 -12.88 21.68
CA ARG A 74 -9.93 -13.96 22.65
C ARG A 74 -9.23 -15.23 22.15
N ASP A 75 -8.34 -15.75 22.95
CA ASP A 75 -7.68 -17.03 22.71
C ASP A 75 -8.30 -18.09 23.63
N TYR A 76 -8.52 -19.29 23.10
CA TYR A 76 -9.09 -20.44 23.81
C TYR A 76 -8.01 -21.51 24.01
N ASP A 77 -8.15 -22.29 25.08
CA ASP A 77 -7.23 -23.40 25.40
C ASP A 77 -7.14 -24.47 24.29
N SER A 78 -8.18 -24.56 23.45
CA SER A 78 -8.20 -25.41 22.26
C SER A 78 -7.26 -25.01 21.12
N GLY A 79 -6.56 -23.87 21.24
CA GLY A 79 -5.75 -23.30 20.18
C GLY A 79 -6.54 -22.46 19.14
N LEU A 80 -7.85 -22.25 19.38
CA LEU A 80 -8.65 -21.33 18.59
C LEU A 80 -8.43 -19.91 19.10
N GLY A 81 -8.07 -18.98 18.22
CA GLY A 81 -8.09 -17.53 18.47
C GLY A 81 -9.22 -16.88 17.69
N LEU A 82 -9.99 -16.01 18.31
CA LEU A 82 -11.00 -15.19 17.67
C LEU A 82 -10.66 -13.70 17.83
N ASP A 83 -10.67 -12.96 16.74
CA ASP A 83 -10.42 -11.53 16.74
C ASP A 83 -11.53 -10.79 15.99
N LEU A 84 -11.85 -9.61 16.48
CA LEU A 84 -12.58 -8.58 15.74
C LEU A 84 -11.72 -7.32 15.72
N GLY A 85 -11.28 -6.92 14.55
CA GLY A 85 -10.38 -5.79 14.44
C GLY A 85 -10.69 -4.91 13.24
N GLY A 86 -10.20 -3.67 13.30
CA GLY A 86 -10.37 -2.71 12.23
C GLY A 86 -9.18 -1.74 12.13
N THR A 87 -9.09 -1.06 11.00
CA THR A 87 -8.18 0.06 10.78
C THR A 87 -9.00 1.26 10.36
N PHE A 88 -8.92 2.33 11.15
CA PHE A 88 -9.58 3.60 10.93
C PHE A 88 -8.53 4.64 10.60
N ALA A 89 -8.64 5.26 9.44
CA ALA A 89 -7.67 6.25 8.97
C ALA A 89 -8.28 7.65 8.91
N ALA A 90 -7.46 8.63 9.28
CA ALA A 90 -7.69 10.04 8.96
C ALA A 90 -6.49 10.51 8.13
N GLN A 91 -6.75 10.87 6.88
CA GLN A 91 -5.73 11.26 5.92
C GLN A 91 -5.98 12.68 5.44
N ASP A 92 -4.90 13.42 5.23
CA ASP A 92 -4.95 14.66 4.45
C ASP A 92 -5.37 14.32 3.00
N PRO A 93 -6.13 15.19 2.31
CA PRO A 93 -6.39 15.05 0.87
C PRO A 93 -5.15 14.89 -0.01
N LEU A 94 -3.98 15.24 0.50
CA LEU A 94 -2.67 15.05 -0.15
C LEU A 94 -2.10 13.64 0.04
N SER A 95 -2.50 12.98 1.11
CA SER A 95 -2.11 11.60 1.46
C SER A 95 -3.10 10.58 0.90
N ARG A 96 -3.84 10.90 -0.15
CA ARG A 96 -4.74 9.95 -0.80
C ARG A 96 -3.91 8.81 -1.39
N GLY A 97 -3.63 7.88 -0.52
CA GLY A 97 -3.05 6.63 -0.84
C GLY A 97 -4.10 5.65 -1.38
N ARG A 98 -3.81 4.39 -1.19
CA ARG A 98 -4.57 3.23 -1.61
C ARG A 98 -6.07 3.25 -1.30
N TYR A 99 -6.50 3.97 -0.27
CA TYR A 99 -7.86 3.88 0.29
C TYR A 99 -8.76 5.10 -0.01
N ASP A 100 -8.38 5.99 -0.92
CA ASP A 100 -9.16 7.14 -1.42
C ASP A 100 -9.84 8.00 -0.34
N GLY A 101 -9.20 8.14 0.83
CA GLY A 101 -9.76 8.90 1.94
C GLY A 101 -10.87 8.17 2.70
N ASP A 102 -10.99 6.86 2.53
CA ASP A 102 -11.88 6.03 3.33
C ASP A 102 -11.47 6.07 4.80
N VAL A 103 -12.41 6.40 5.67
CA VAL A 103 -12.20 6.39 7.12
C VAL A 103 -12.02 4.96 7.62
N ILE A 104 -12.72 4.00 7.04
CA ILE A 104 -12.61 2.56 7.38
C ILE A 104 -11.78 1.89 6.28
N GLU A 105 -10.52 1.61 6.57
CA GLU A 105 -9.65 0.85 5.68
C GLU A 105 -9.86 -0.65 5.81
N ARG A 106 -10.04 -1.14 7.04
CA ARG A 106 -10.30 -2.56 7.34
C ARG A 106 -11.33 -2.68 8.46
N LEU A 107 -12.15 -3.72 8.39
CA LEU A 107 -13.04 -4.16 9.47
C LEU A 107 -13.37 -5.62 9.24
N ALA A 108 -12.77 -6.51 10.02
CA ALA A 108 -12.91 -7.96 9.82
C ALA A 108 -12.96 -8.72 11.14
N ALA A 109 -13.73 -9.81 11.12
CA ALA A 109 -13.65 -10.87 12.09
C ALA A 109 -12.66 -11.93 11.60
N ARG A 110 -11.83 -12.46 12.51
CA ARG A 110 -10.78 -13.45 12.23
C ARG A 110 -10.91 -14.65 13.15
N ALA A 111 -10.71 -15.84 12.58
CA ALA A 111 -10.52 -17.07 13.33
C ALA A 111 -9.14 -17.63 13.00
N ARG A 112 -8.32 -17.86 14.03
CA ARG A 112 -6.98 -18.45 13.92
C ARG A 112 -6.95 -19.82 14.55
N THR A 113 -6.38 -20.77 13.83
CA THR A 113 -6.22 -22.15 14.27
C THR A 113 -4.86 -22.69 13.82
N GLY A 114 -4.50 -23.88 14.26
CA GLY A 114 -3.31 -24.58 13.72
C GLY A 114 -3.39 -24.92 12.23
N LEU A 115 -4.58 -24.80 11.61
CA LEU A 115 -4.79 -25.02 10.18
C LEU A 115 -4.75 -23.71 9.37
N GLY A 116 -4.55 -22.57 10.01
CA GLY A 116 -4.46 -21.27 9.35
C GLY A 116 -5.43 -20.23 9.91
N LYS A 117 -5.55 -19.14 9.17
CA LYS A 117 -6.35 -17.95 9.49
C LYS A 117 -7.49 -17.81 8.48
N ILE A 118 -8.72 -17.64 8.98
CA ILE A 118 -9.90 -17.27 8.19
C ILE A 118 -10.31 -15.86 8.57
N GLU A 119 -10.58 -15.00 7.59
CA GLU A 119 -11.06 -13.64 7.78
C GLU A 119 -12.36 -13.40 7.01
N ILE A 120 -13.28 -12.65 7.62
CA ILE A 120 -14.56 -12.26 7.02
C ILE A 120 -14.78 -10.77 7.29
N GLY A 121 -14.92 -9.97 6.24
CA GLY A 121 -15.13 -8.54 6.36
C GLY A 121 -14.42 -7.72 5.30
N ILE A 122 -14.25 -6.42 5.56
CA ILE A 122 -13.44 -5.52 4.73
C ILE A 122 -11.97 -5.78 5.09
N THR A 123 -11.25 -6.41 4.18
CA THR A 123 -9.83 -6.76 4.38
C THR A 123 -9.09 -6.76 3.04
N ASP A 124 -7.78 -6.95 3.06
CA ASP A 124 -6.99 -7.10 1.83
C ASP A 124 -7.29 -8.43 1.14
N GLY A 125 -6.99 -8.49 -0.15
CA GLY A 125 -7.05 -9.71 -0.94
C GLY A 125 -5.82 -10.59 -0.71
N ALA A 126 -5.94 -11.87 -1.08
CA ALA A 126 -4.87 -12.86 -0.94
C ALA A 126 -3.58 -12.43 -1.65
N GLY A 127 -3.71 -11.80 -2.82
CA GLY A 127 -2.58 -11.33 -3.62
C GLY A 127 -1.77 -10.26 -2.93
N TYR A 128 -2.43 -9.40 -2.17
CA TYR A 128 -1.78 -8.34 -1.41
C TYR A 128 -1.18 -8.86 -0.09
N ASP A 129 -1.91 -9.71 0.63
CA ASP A 129 -1.49 -10.23 1.94
C ASP A 129 -0.15 -10.97 1.88
N LEU A 130 0.12 -11.68 0.78
CA LEU A 130 1.36 -12.43 0.58
C LEU A 130 2.37 -11.74 -0.33
N ALA A 131 2.11 -10.48 -0.76
CA ALA A 131 2.97 -9.78 -1.70
C ALA A 131 4.41 -9.65 -1.18
N VAL A 132 5.36 -9.88 -2.08
CA VAL A 132 6.78 -9.63 -1.88
C VAL A 132 7.26 -8.72 -3.00
N SER A 133 7.91 -7.63 -2.64
CA SER A 133 8.58 -6.74 -3.59
C SER A 133 10.01 -6.45 -3.15
N GLY A 134 10.71 -5.54 -3.81
CA GLY A 134 12.05 -5.16 -3.40
C GLY A 134 12.08 -4.39 -2.06
N PRO A 135 13.26 -4.19 -1.47
CA PRO A 135 13.42 -3.44 -0.23
C PRO A 135 12.97 -1.98 -0.41
N LYS A 136 12.30 -1.43 0.61
CA LYS A 136 11.82 -0.05 0.67
C LYS A 136 12.42 0.61 1.91
N VAL A 137 13.09 1.76 1.76
CA VAL A 137 13.61 2.53 2.91
C VAL A 137 12.44 3.09 3.70
N ASP A 138 11.44 3.59 3.01
CA ASP A 138 10.20 4.08 3.59
C ASP A 138 8.98 3.62 2.78
N PRO A 139 8.27 2.61 3.27
CA PRO A 139 7.07 2.13 2.57
C PRO A 139 5.98 3.17 2.38
N GLY A 140 5.96 4.23 3.21
CA GLY A 140 4.95 5.29 3.13
C GLY A 140 5.08 6.17 1.90
N VAL A 141 6.27 6.24 1.31
CA VAL A 141 6.59 7.13 0.17
C VAL A 141 7.28 6.42 -0.99
N SER A 142 7.50 5.11 -0.89
CA SER A 142 8.10 4.27 -1.94
C SER A 142 7.38 4.41 -3.30
N LEU A 143 8.07 4.15 -4.40
CA LEU A 143 7.48 4.13 -5.74
C LEU A 143 6.53 2.96 -5.99
N ASP A 144 6.59 1.92 -5.17
CA ASP A 144 5.71 0.76 -5.22
C ASP A 144 4.73 0.79 -4.03
N ASP A 145 3.45 1.00 -4.32
CA ASP A 145 2.35 1.16 -3.36
C ASP A 145 2.54 2.28 -2.31
N PRO A 146 2.80 3.54 -2.72
CA PRO A 146 2.98 4.64 -1.78
C PRO A 146 1.68 4.97 -1.03
N ARG A 147 1.80 5.34 0.24
CA ARG A 147 0.69 5.92 1.02
C ARG A 147 0.52 7.42 0.75
N THR A 148 1.59 8.10 0.38
CA THR A 148 1.63 9.54 0.13
C THR A 148 2.17 9.80 -1.27
N THR A 149 1.49 10.68 -2.02
CA THR A 149 1.99 11.20 -3.28
C THR A 149 2.37 12.66 -3.14
N PHE A 150 3.56 13.00 -3.64
CA PHE A 150 4.08 14.37 -3.60
C PHE A 150 3.67 15.23 -4.80
N TYR A 151 2.93 14.64 -5.74
CA TYR A 151 2.69 15.26 -7.04
C TYR A 151 1.29 15.84 -7.13
N ARG A 152 1.19 16.99 -7.81
CA ARG A 152 -0.07 17.71 -8.02
C ARG A 152 -0.34 17.87 -9.50
N ASP A 153 -1.58 17.71 -9.90
CA ASP A 153 -2.04 18.13 -11.21
C ASP A 153 -1.96 19.65 -11.31
N PRO A 154 -1.20 20.21 -12.26
CA PRO A 154 -1.00 21.67 -12.38
C PRO A 154 -2.28 22.45 -12.66
N GLY A 155 -3.32 21.80 -13.22
CA GLY A 155 -4.58 22.43 -13.56
C GLY A 155 -5.61 22.36 -12.48
N THR A 156 -5.70 21.21 -11.79
CA THR A 156 -6.73 20.97 -10.76
C THR A 156 -6.22 21.15 -9.34
N HIS A 157 -4.91 21.24 -9.15
CA HIS A 157 -4.20 21.28 -7.86
C HIS A 157 -4.51 20.06 -6.97
N ARG A 158 -5.04 18.99 -7.54
CA ARG A 158 -5.32 17.74 -6.83
C ARG A 158 -4.08 16.85 -6.84
N ALA A 159 -4.02 15.93 -5.88
CA ALA A 159 -3.01 14.89 -5.88
C ALA A 159 -3.04 14.10 -7.19
N VAL A 160 -1.87 13.87 -7.79
CA VAL A 160 -1.73 12.96 -8.93
C VAL A 160 -1.73 11.55 -8.35
N THR A 161 -2.79 10.82 -8.60
CA THR A 161 -2.96 9.44 -8.13
C THR A 161 -2.49 8.41 -9.15
N ASP A 162 -2.09 8.84 -10.33
CA ASP A 162 -1.67 7.97 -11.44
C ASP A 162 -0.38 7.19 -11.14
N ILE A 163 0.36 7.57 -10.10
CA ILE A 163 1.50 6.82 -9.57
C ILE A 163 1.13 5.35 -9.25
N PHE A 164 -0.14 5.09 -8.98
CA PHE A 164 -0.63 3.72 -8.75
C PHE A 164 -0.57 2.81 -9.99
N ALA A 165 -0.36 3.35 -11.18
CA ALA A 165 -0.03 2.54 -12.35
C ALA A 165 1.33 1.84 -12.24
N LEU A 166 2.18 2.26 -11.29
CA LEU A 166 3.46 1.63 -10.97
C LEU A 166 3.35 0.53 -9.91
N ARG A 167 2.20 0.38 -9.25
CA ARG A 167 1.98 -0.65 -8.24
C ARG A 167 2.10 -2.04 -8.83
N THR A 168 2.84 -2.90 -8.16
CA THR A 168 3.13 -4.27 -8.61
C THR A 168 2.42 -5.36 -7.80
N GLU A 169 1.77 -5.03 -6.68
CA GLU A 169 0.98 -5.99 -5.93
C GLU A 169 -0.38 -6.23 -6.60
N VAL A 170 -0.80 -7.49 -6.61
CA VAL A 170 -2.17 -7.89 -6.97
C VAL A 170 -3.09 -7.50 -5.82
N GLY A 171 -4.08 -6.70 -6.10
CA GLY A 171 -5.00 -6.20 -5.07
C GLY A 171 -6.36 -5.82 -5.66
N ALA A 172 -6.85 -6.64 -6.56
CA ALA A 172 -8.10 -6.39 -7.28
C ALA A 172 -9.33 -6.32 -6.39
N SER A 173 -9.32 -7.03 -5.25
CA SER A 173 -10.42 -7.03 -4.30
C SER A 173 -10.13 -6.24 -3.02
N SER A 174 -9.03 -5.50 -2.95
CA SER A 174 -8.68 -4.71 -1.76
C SER A 174 -9.83 -3.79 -1.32
N ASN A 175 -10.06 -3.71 -0.01
CA ASN A 175 -11.12 -2.92 0.64
C ASN A 175 -12.57 -3.33 0.33
N TYR A 176 -12.80 -4.48 -0.26
CA TYR A 176 -14.14 -5.01 -0.42
C TYR A 176 -14.46 -6.04 0.66
N ALA A 177 -15.75 -6.19 0.97
CA ALA A 177 -16.20 -7.26 1.86
C ALA A 177 -15.94 -8.62 1.22
N LYS A 178 -15.22 -9.50 1.92
CA LYS A 178 -14.76 -10.78 1.40
C LYS A 178 -14.62 -11.85 2.45
N PHE A 179 -14.41 -13.05 1.97
CA PHE A 179 -13.88 -14.18 2.71
C PHE A 179 -12.42 -14.37 2.31
N ALA A 180 -11.54 -14.54 3.28
CA ALA A 180 -10.13 -14.82 3.02
C ALA A 180 -9.64 -15.95 3.92
N TYR A 181 -8.72 -16.74 3.38
CA TYR A 181 -8.02 -17.79 4.09
C TYR A 181 -6.53 -17.69 3.82
N THR A 182 -5.73 -17.83 4.87
CA THR A 182 -4.28 -17.91 4.79
C THR A 182 -3.81 -19.17 5.52
N SER A 183 -3.07 -20.04 4.84
CA SER A 183 -2.52 -21.26 5.42
C SER A 183 -1.45 -20.97 6.48
N PRO A 184 -1.15 -21.92 7.37
CA PRO A 184 0.15 -21.89 8.05
C PRO A 184 1.27 -21.96 7.03
N GLU A 185 2.43 -21.49 7.43
CA GLU A 185 3.65 -21.74 6.67
C GLU A 185 4.13 -23.17 6.91
N VAL A 186 4.38 -23.92 5.83
CA VAL A 186 4.86 -25.28 5.86
C VAL A 186 6.04 -25.41 4.89
N PHE A 187 7.21 -25.74 5.39
CA PHE A 187 8.46 -25.82 4.61
C PHE A 187 8.76 -24.53 3.82
N GLY A 188 8.51 -23.38 4.43
CA GLY A 188 8.68 -22.08 3.79
C GLY A 188 7.55 -21.68 2.83
N VAL A 189 6.58 -22.54 2.58
CA VAL A 189 5.45 -22.25 1.68
C VAL A 189 4.23 -21.79 2.47
N GLN A 190 3.65 -20.67 2.08
CA GLN A 190 2.38 -20.15 2.55
C GLN A 190 1.43 -19.90 1.37
N LEU A 191 0.17 -20.27 1.53
CA LEU A 191 -0.89 -20.11 0.54
C LEU A 191 -1.96 -19.17 1.07
N ALA A 192 -2.54 -18.36 0.19
CA ALA A 192 -3.70 -17.57 0.51
C ALA A 192 -4.73 -17.63 -0.61
N LEU A 193 -6.01 -17.52 -0.23
CA LEU A 193 -7.15 -17.48 -1.14
C LEU A 193 -8.16 -16.47 -0.60
N SER A 194 -8.73 -15.64 -1.46
CA SER A 194 -9.82 -14.76 -1.08
C SER A 194 -10.92 -14.69 -2.14
N PHE A 195 -12.13 -14.40 -1.67
CA PHE A 195 -13.32 -14.26 -2.50
C PHE A 195 -14.13 -13.05 -2.08
N ALA A 196 -14.23 -12.05 -2.96
CA ALA A 196 -15.12 -10.91 -2.81
C ALA A 196 -16.34 -11.09 -3.73
N PRO A 197 -17.55 -11.20 -3.16
CA PRO A 197 -18.75 -11.37 -3.97
C PRO A 197 -19.00 -10.21 -4.93
N THR A 198 -18.68 -8.99 -4.49
CA THR A 198 -18.80 -7.78 -5.29
C THR A 198 -17.73 -6.75 -4.91
N GLU A 199 -17.53 -5.78 -5.78
CA GLU A 199 -16.77 -4.55 -5.53
C GLU A 199 -17.55 -3.62 -4.57
N ALA A 200 -17.77 -4.08 -3.34
CA ALA A 200 -18.49 -3.34 -2.31
C ALA A 200 -17.91 -3.62 -0.92
N LYS A 201 -18.08 -2.67 -0.01
CA LYS A 201 -17.71 -2.82 1.41
C LYS A 201 -18.74 -3.59 2.22
N GLU A 202 -19.91 -3.83 1.64
CA GLU A 202 -20.99 -4.58 2.26
C GLU A 202 -21.18 -5.93 1.57
N PHE A 203 -21.48 -6.96 2.35
CA PHE A 203 -21.84 -8.24 1.77
C PHE A 203 -23.22 -8.16 1.12
N PRO A 204 -23.42 -8.70 -0.10
CA PRO A 204 -24.70 -8.66 -0.79
C PRO A 204 -25.86 -9.30 -0.01
N PHE A 205 -25.57 -10.29 0.85
CA PHE A 205 -26.60 -10.94 1.68
C PHE A 205 -27.04 -10.07 2.88
N LEU A 206 -26.27 -9.02 3.24
CA LEU A 206 -26.65 -8.05 4.27
C LEU A 206 -27.41 -6.87 3.67
N ASN A 207 -27.08 -6.49 2.45
CA ASN A 207 -27.69 -5.38 1.75
C ASN A 207 -27.74 -5.67 0.24
N ALA A 208 -28.77 -6.39 -0.18
CA ALA A 208 -29.02 -6.69 -1.59
C ALA A 208 -29.59 -5.45 -2.31
N GLY A 209 -28.75 -4.44 -2.51
CA GLY A 209 -29.08 -3.31 -3.37
C GLY A 209 -29.28 -3.76 -4.84
N PRO A 210 -29.90 -2.90 -5.68
CA PRO A 210 -30.04 -3.21 -7.10
C PRO A 210 -28.65 -3.40 -7.74
N PRO A 211 -28.55 -4.26 -8.78
CA PRO A 211 -27.30 -4.43 -9.53
C PRO A 211 -26.78 -3.08 -10.02
N VAL A 212 -25.50 -2.81 -9.80
CA VAL A 212 -24.85 -1.57 -10.27
C VAL A 212 -24.14 -1.89 -11.58
N PRO A 213 -24.56 -1.29 -12.70
CA PRO A 213 -23.89 -1.51 -13.98
C PRO A 213 -22.40 -1.21 -13.89
N GLY A 214 -21.59 -2.15 -14.39
CA GLY A 214 -20.14 -2.01 -14.39
C GLY A 214 -19.43 -2.42 -13.10
N ARG A 215 -20.15 -2.85 -12.07
CA ARG A 215 -19.53 -3.39 -10.84
C ARG A 215 -18.81 -4.70 -11.12
N GLN A 216 -17.65 -4.88 -10.53
CA GLN A 216 -16.98 -6.17 -10.51
C GLN A 216 -17.63 -7.10 -9.48
N ALA A 217 -17.75 -8.37 -9.82
CA ALA A 217 -18.33 -9.41 -8.98
C ALA A 217 -17.56 -10.73 -9.11
N ASP A 218 -17.78 -11.62 -8.14
CA ASP A 218 -17.14 -12.93 -8.05
C ASP A 218 -15.62 -12.82 -8.20
N ILE A 219 -15.01 -11.90 -7.46
CA ILE A 219 -13.56 -11.65 -7.53
C ILE A 219 -12.84 -12.68 -6.66
N TRP A 220 -12.12 -13.58 -7.32
CA TRP A 220 -11.23 -14.55 -6.68
C TRP A 220 -9.80 -14.06 -6.75
N GLU A 221 -9.06 -14.19 -5.64
CA GLU A 221 -7.62 -14.01 -5.62
C GLU A 221 -6.96 -15.23 -4.99
N GLY A 222 -5.83 -15.64 -5.57
CA GLY A 222 -4.98 -16.68 -5.03
C GLY A 222 -3.53 -16.22 -4.98
N ALA A 223 -2.80 -16.61 -3.94
CA ALA A 223 -1.40 -16.28 -3.79
C ALA A 223 -0.61 -17.41 -3.14
N ILE A 224 0.66 -17.48 -3.49
CA ILE A 224 1.68 -18.33 -2.89
C ILE A 224 2.88 -17.48 -2.52
N ARG A 225 3.41 -17.68 -1.32
CA ARG A 225 4.68 -17.12 -0.86
C ARG A 225 5.62 -18.26 -0.49
N TYR A 226 6.88 -18.11 -0.83
CA TYR A 226 7.95 -19.03 -0.47
C TYR A 226 9.08 -18.27 0.21
N GLU A 227 9.50 -18.76 1.37
CA GLU A 227 10.63 -18.22 2.13
C GLU A 227 11.64 -19.35 2.41
N THR A 228 12.92 -19.06 2.23
CA THR A 228 13.99 -20.02 2.49
C THR A 228 15.31 -19.31 2.74
N ASP A 229 16.18 -19.99 3.48
CA ASP A 229 17.57 -19.57 3.65
C ASP A 229 18.45 -20.23 2.58
N LEU A 230 19.27 -19.40 1.93
CA LEU A 230 20.30 -19.78 0.96
C LEU A 230 21.69 -19.54 1.56
N GLY A 231 22.08 -20.40 2.49
CA GLY A 231 23.27 -20.20 3.31
C GLY A 231 23.10 -19.00 4.25
N PRO A 232 23.89 -17.92 4.13
CA PRO A 232 23.71 -16.73 4.95
C PRO A 232 22.58 -15.82 4.45
N ALA A 233 22.14 -15.96 3.20
CA ALA A 233 21.11 -15.12 2.62
C ALA A 233 19.70 -15.67 2.87
N SER A 234 18.70 -14.82 3.03
CA SER A 234 17.29 -15.19 3.03
C SER A 234 16.62 -14.76 1.73
N LEU A 235 15.83 -15.65 1.14
CA LEU A 235 15.06 -15.42 -0.08
C LEU A 235 13.58 -15.47 0.26
N SER A 236 12.84 -14.45 -0.16
CA SER A 236 11.38 -14.45 -0.21
C SER A 236 10.92 -14.30 -1.65
N ALA A 237 9.94 -15.07 -2.08
CA ALA A 237 9.34 -14.97 -3.40
C ALA A 237 7.81 -15.15 -3.33
N TYR A 238 7.09 -14.55 -4.25
CA TYR A 238 5.64 -14.73 -4.32
C TYR A 238 5.14 -14.76 -5.77
N GLY A 239 3.95 -15.35 -5.93
CA GLY A 239 3.15 -15.24 -7.13
C GLY A 239 1.68 -15.13 -6.74
N ALA A 240 0.91 -14.33 -7.48
CA ALA A 240 -0.49 -14.12 -7.21
C ALA A 240 -1.28 -13.89 -8.49
N PHE A 241 -2.59 -14.21 -8.43
CA PHE A 241 -3.54 -13.90 -9.49
C PHE A 241 -4.85 -13.39 -8.92
N ALA A 242 -5.62 -12.66 -9.74
CA ALA A 242 -7.01 -12.35 -9.47
C ALA A 242 -7.84 -12.44 -10.74
N GLU A 243 -9.05 -12.98 -10.60
CA GLU A 243 -10.06 -13.08 -11.66
C GLU A 243 -11.42 -12.66 -11.12
N GLY A 244 -12.24 -12.05 -11.97
CA GLY A 244 -13.61 -11.66 -11.64
C GLY A 244 -14.42 -11.35 -12.87
N ARG A 245 -15.73 -11.12 -12.71
CA ARG A 245 -16.62 -10.75 -13.80
C ARG A 245 -17.20 -9.36 -13.59
N ALA A 246 -17.49 -8.65 -14.67
CA ALA A 246 -18.26 -7.41 -14.60
C ALA A 246 -19.78 -7.71 -14.64
N GLU A 247 -20.52 -7.20 -13.64
CA GLU A 247 -21.98 -7.22 -13.67
C GLU A 247 -22.50 -6.18 -14.67
N HIS A 248 -23.48 -6.58 -15.49
CA HIS A 248 -24.08 -5.66 -16.48
C HIS A 248 -23.02 -4.81 -17.19
N LYS A 249 -22.12 -5.49 -17.93
CA LYS A 249 -20.99 -4.87 -18.63
C LYS A 249 -21.37 -3.58 -19.34
N LEU A 250 -20.64 -2.52 -19.02
CA LEU A 250 -20.63 -1.29 -19.82
C LEU A 250 -19.73 -1.46 -21.04
N ALA A 251 -19.94 -0.61 -22.06
CA ALA A 251 -19.12 -0.67 -23.27
C ALA A 251 -17.63 -0.53 -22.96
N GLY A 252 -16.81 -1.47 -23.41
CA GLY A 252 -15.37 -1.50 -23.18
C GLY A 252 -14.93 -2.02 -21.82
N GLN A 253 -15.86 -2.35 -20.94
CA GLN A 253 -15.55 -2.91 -19.63
C GLN A 253 -15.29 -4.42 -19.69
N GLU A 254 -14.38 -4.90 -18.88
CA GLU A 254 -14.05 -6.33 -18.73
C GLU A 254 -14.14 -6.75 -17.25
N GLY A 255 -14.18 -8.05 -17.00
CA GLY A 255 -13.97 -8.61 -15.67
C GLY A 255 -12.50 -8.47 -15.24
N VAL A 256 -12.25 -8.63 -13.95
CA VAL A 256 -10.88 -8.60 -13.40
C VAL A 256 -10.02 -9.68 -14.02
N SER A 257 -8.82 -9.31 -14.44
CA SER A 257 -7.73 -10.23 -14.81
C SER A 257 -6.41 -9.61 -14.37
N ASP A 258 -5.79 -10.18 -13.35
CA ASP A 258 -4.61 -9.63 -12.70
C ASP A 258 -3.62 -10.75 -12.35
N LEU A 259 -2.34 -10.52 -12.57
CA LEU A 259 -1.25 -11.44 -12.29
C LEU A 259 -0.05 -10.66 -11.75
N GLY A 260 0.55 -11.15 -10.68
CA GLY A 260 1.74 -10.55 -10.08
C GLY A 260 2.74 -11.58 -9.60
N ALA A 261 3.99 -11.18 -9.56
CA ALA A 261 5.08 -11.96 -8.99
C ALA A 261 6.16 -11.02 -8.44
N GLY A 262 6.91 -11.47 -7.43
CA GLY A 262 8.02 -10.71 -6.89
C GLY A 262 8.96 -11.58 -6.08
N ALA A 263 10.16 -11.03 -5.82
CA ALA A 263 11.17 -11.69 -5.00
C ALA A 263 12.06 -10.65 -4.30
N LYS A 264 12.57 -11.03 -3.14
CA LYS A 264 13.53 -10.26 -2.35
C LYS A 264 14.61 -11.19 -1.80
N LEU A 265 15.86 -10.76 -1.89
CA LEU A 265 17.02 -11.42 -1.30
C LEU A 265 17.64 -10.46 -0.27
N ASP A 266 17.80 -10.92 0.95
CA ASP A 266 18.53 -10.23 2.00
C ASP A 266 19.84 -10.99 2.28
N TYR A 267 20.98 -10.32 2.14
CA TYR A 267 22.31 -10.90 2.36
C TYR A 267 23.02 -10.16 3.51
N PRO A 268 23.15 -10.76 4.69
CA PRO A 268 23.96 -10.21 5.77
C PRO A 268 25.45 -10.30 5.41
N VAL A 269 26.06 -9.15 5.17
CA VAL A 269 27.51 -9.04 4.90
C VAL A 269 28.30 -9.31 6.19
N ASN A 270 27.77 -8.81 7.32
CA ASN A 270 28.22 -9.05 8.68
C ASN A 270 27.06 -8.72 9.64
N ASP A 271 27.33 -8.77 10.97
CA ASP A 271 26.31 -8.54 12.01
C ASP A 271 25.66 -7.13 11.95
N ASP A 272 26.36 -6.15 11.39
CA ASP A 272 25.89 -4.75 11.31
C ASP A 272 25.36 -4.38 9.91
N ILE A 273 25.71 -5.10 8.87
CA ILE A 273 25.47 -4.72 7.47
C ILE A 273 24.67 -5.79 6.75
N THR A 274 23.54 -5.38 6.18
CA THR A 274 22.71 -6.20 5.28
C THR A 274 22.56 -5.50 3.93
N LEU A 275 22.83 -6.24 2.85
CA LEU A 275 22.52 -5.84 1.48
C LEU A 275 21.21 -6.52 1.07
N SER A 276 20.24 -5.74 0.62
CA SER A 276 18.96 -6.23 0.12
C SER A 276 18.78 -5.88 -1.35
N LEU A 277 18.24 -6.82 -2.12
CA LEU A 277 17.90 -6.64 -3.53
C LEU A 277 16.57 -7.33 -3.79
N GLY A 278 15.71 -6.70 -4.60
CA GLY A 278 14.46 -7.34 -4.97
C GLY A 278 13.73 -6.60 -6.05
N GLY A 279 12.59 -7.16 -6.44
CA GLY A 279 11.72 -6.55 -7.42
C GLY A 279 10.43 -7.32 -7.59
N SER A 280 9.51 -6.71 -8.32
CA SER A 280 8.20 -7.27 -8.56
C SER A 280 7.67 -6.83 -9.92
N TYR A 281 6.70 -7.58 -10.41
CA TYR A 281 6.04 -7.34 -11.69
C TYR A 281 4.56 -7.63 -11.57
N ARG A 282 3.74 -6.81 -12.23
CA ARG A 282 2.29 -7.01 -12.35
C ARG A 282 1.85 -6.82 -13.80
N GLN A 283 0.92 -7.64 -14.23
CA GLN A 283 0.15 -7.46 -15.45
C GLN A 283 -1.33 -7.54 -15.13
N SER A 284 -2.07 -6.50 -15.49
CA SER A 284 -3.49 -6.37 -15.14
C SER A 284 -4.27 -5.71 -16.27
N ASN A 285 -5.56 -5.97 -16.34
CA ASN A 285 -6.49 -5.18 -17.13
C ASN A 285 -7.13 -4.04 -16.32
N ALA A 286 -6.62 -3.77 -15.12
CA ALA A 286 -6.98 -2.59 -14.36
C ALA A 286 -6.35 -1.35 -14.99
N HIS A 287 -7.21 -0.44 -15.45
CA HIS A 287 -6.83 0.89 -15.91
C HIS A 287 -7.08 1.88 -14.77
N ALA A 288 -6.24 1.80 -13.76
CA ALA A 288 -6.40 2.62 -12.59
C ALA A 288 -5.62 3.92 -12.75
N PHE A 289 -6.34 5.00 -12.93
CA PHE A 289 -5.83 6.36 -12.75
C PHE A 289 -6.37 7.00 -11.48
N ASN A 290 -7.11 6.26 -10.71
CA ASN A 290 -7.62 6.66 -9.41
C ASN A 290 -7.93 5.37 -8.62
N VAL A 291 -8.31 5.52 -7.41
CA VAL A 291 -8.56 4.48 -6.43
C VAL A 291 -9.70 3.53 -6.84
N ASN A 292 -10.60 4.00 -7.70
CA ASN A 292 -11.63 3.17 -8.30
C ASN A 292 -11.04 2.50 -9.55
N GLN A 293 -10.48 1.31 -9.36
CA GLN A 293 -9.94 0.51 -10.47
C GLN A 293 -11.06 0.24 -11.48
N SER A 294 -10.89 0.69 -12.70
CA SER A 294 -11.77 0.31 -13.80
C SER A 294 -11.09 -0.78 -14.62
N PHE A 295 -11.72 -1.93 -14.71
CA PHE A 295 -11.23 -3.06 -15.50
C PHE A 295 -11.81 -2.95 -16.91
N GLN A 296 -10.94 -2.83 -17.91
CA GLN A 296 -11.31 -2.56 -19.28
C GLN A 296 -10.50 -3.45 -20.25
N ALA A 297 -10.90 -3.51 -21.50
CA ALA A 297 -10.10 -4.15 -22.53
C ALA A 297 -8.77 -3.40 -22.69
N GLY A 298 -7.68 -4.11 -22.52
CA GLY A 298 -6.31 -3.58 -22.56
C GLY A 298 -5.45 -4.16 -21.45
N THR A 299 -4.21 -3.76 -21.39
CA THR A 299 -3.25 -4.31 -20.43
C THR A 299 -2.42 -3.21 -19.79
N THR A 300 -2.39 -3.18 -18.47
CA THR A 300 -1.42 -2.43 -17.68
C THR A 300 -0.31 -3.37 -17.26
N ARG A 301 0.93 -2.92 -17.35
CA ARG A 301 2.11 -3.66 -16.87
C ARG A 301 2.91 -2.72 -15.99
N ALA A 302 3.31 -3.21 -14.84
CA ALA A 302 4.18 -2.49 -13.93
C ALA A 302 5.36 -3.38 -13.52
N GLY A 303 6.53 -2.79 -13.42
CA GLY A 303 7.73 -3.43 -12.91
C GLY A 303 8.43 -2.54 -11.91
N TYR A 304 8.94 -3.13 -10.86
CA TYR A 304 9.64 -2.47 -9.78
C TYR A 304 10.91 -3.24 -9.44
N VAL A 305 12.00 -2.52 -9.21
CA VAL A 305 13.26 -3.09 -8.71
C VAL A 305 13.87 -2.11 -7.72
N SER A 306 14.43 -2.65 -6.64
CA SER A 306 15.12 -1.83 -5.65
C SER A 306 16.29 -2.56 -5.02
N THR A 307 17.20 -1.77 -4.45
CA THR A 307 18.30 -2.24 -3.62
C THR A 307 18.42 -1.35 -2.39
N ALA A 308 18.81 -1.93 -1.29
CA ALA A 308 19.06 -1.20 -0.06
C ALA A 308 20.27 -1.75 0.70
N LEU A 309 20.98 -0.86 1.36
CA LEU A 309 22.05 -1.16 2.29
C LEU A 309 21.63 -0.70 3.69
N SER A 310 21.52 -1.66 4.60
CA SER A 310 21.28 -1.39 6.01
C SER A 310 22.58 -1.42 6.79
N TYR A 311 22.80 -0.42 7.65
CA TYR A 311 23.91 -0.37 8.58
C TYR A 311 23.38 0.09 9.96
N LYS A 312 23.29 -0.85 10.91
CA LYS A 312 22.69 -0.60 12.24
C LYS A 312 21.27 0.01 12.08
N SER A 313 21.11 1.25 12.56
CA SER A 313 19.82 1.98 12.45
C SER A 313 19.64 2.74 11.13
N TRP A 314 20.63 2.77 10.25
CA TRP A 314 20.58 3.45 8.97
C TRP A 314 20.19 2.49 7.83
N MET A 315 19.43 2.99 6.87
CA MET A 315 19.12 2.29 5.64
C MET A 315 19.19 3.28 4.47
N ALA A 316 19.98 2.96 3.45
CA ALA A 316 20.04 3.73 2.21
C ALA A 316 19.50 2.86 1.07
N GLY A 317 18.71 3.43 0.18
CA GLY A 317 18.06 2.69 -0.90
C GLY A 317 17.97 3.44 -2.22
N LEU A 318 17.85 2.64 -3.28
CA LEU A 318 17.52 3.09 -4.63
C LEU A 318 16.35 2.26 -5.13
N GLU A 319 15.34 2.93 -5.69
CA GLU A 319 14.16 2.30 -6.26
C GLU A 319 13.97 2.76 -7.70
N TYR A 320 13.58 1.86 -8.57
CA TYR A 320 13.17 2.15 -9.94
C TYR A 320 11.87 1.43 -10.27
N SER A 321 10.96 2.14 -10.89
CA SER A 321 9.69 1.58 -11.36
C SER A 321 9.41 2.00 -12.80
N ASN A 322 8.69 1.14 -13.51
CA ASN A 322 8.22 1.41 -14.86
C ASN A 322 6.82 0.83 -15.05
N GLY A 323 5.92 1.63 -15.60
CA GLY A 323 4.54 1.25 -15.87
C GLY A 323 4.10 1.63 -17.28
N ILE A 324 3.33 0.76 -17.90
CA ILE A 324 2.70 0.99 -19.20
C ILE A 324 1.23 0.64 -19.07
N ALA A 325 0.35 1.59 -19.34
CA ALA A 325 -1.08 1.36 -19.38
C ALA A 325 -1.61 1.55 -20.80
N ASP A 326 -2.10 0.46 -21.40
CA ASP A 326 -2.90 0.50 -22.62
C ASP A 326 -4.29 0.99 -22.22
N GLN A 327 -4.63 2.19 -22.62
CA GLN A 327 -5.97 2.72 -22.38
C GLN A 327 -6.97 2.11 -23.35
N VAL A 328 -8.28 2.25 -23.05
CA VAL A 328 -9.40 1.82 -23.89
C VAL A 328 -9.14 2.08 -25.38
N ALA A 329 -9.63 1.21 -26.24
CA ALA A 329 -9.47 1.31 -27.71
C ALA A 329 -9.66 2.75 -28.22
N GLY A 330 -8.59 3.33 -28.78
CA GLY A 330 -8.55 4.71 -29.26
C GLY A 330 -7.98 5.74 -28.29
N ALA A 331 -7.69 5.40 -27.04
CA ALA A 331 -6.99 6.29 -26.11
C ALA A 331 -5.46 6.10 -26.20
N PRO A 332 -4.67 7.17 -25.98
CA PRO A 332 -3.22 7.06 -26.03
C PRO A 332 -2.67 6.19 -24.90
N ARG A 333 -1.67 5.36 -25.22
CA ARG A 333 -0.91 4.61 -24.21
C ARG A 333 -0.22 5.57 -23.25
N LEU A 334 -0.35 5.33 -21.94
CA LEU A 334 0.39 6.01 -20.91
C LEU A 334 1.66 5.21 -20.58
N ASN A 335 2.79 5.90 -20.58
CA ASN A 335 4.04 5.37 -20.04
C ASN A 335 4.41 6.16 -18.79
N GLN A 336 4.85 5.45 -17.76
CA GLN A 336 5.24 5.99 -16.47
C GLN A 336 6.58 5.39 -16.06
N ASN A 337 7.47 6.20 -15.49
CA ASN A 337 8.70 5.71 -14.88
C ASN A 337 8.97 6.50 -13.60
N GLY A 338 9.56 5.85 -12.63
CA GLY A 338 9.96 6.45 -11.37
C GLY A 338 11.38 6.06 -10.99
N LEU A 339 12.08 6.97 -10.34
CA LEU A 339 13.37 6.76 -9.70
C LEU A 339 13.34 7.42 -8.34
N GLU A 340 13.79 6.69 -7.30
CA GLU A 340 13.92 7.22 -5.95
C GLU A 340 15.28 6.88 -5.37
N ALA A 341 15.87 7.86 -4.66
CA ALA A 341 17.02 7.66 -3.79
C ALA A 341 16.68 8.17 -2.40
N SER A 342 16.83 7.30 -1.41
CA SER A 342 16.36 7.57 -0.05
C SER A 342 17.34 7.11 1.02
N LEU A 343 17.27 7.77 2.18
CA LEU A 343 18.02 7.48 3.39
C LEU A 343 17.07 7.51 4.59
N GLY A 344 17.04 6.44 5.35
CA GLY A 344 16.23 6.28 6.55
C GLY A 344 17.07 6.07 7.81
N TYR A 345 16.53 6.48 8.94
CA TYR A 345 17.09 6.24 10.26
C TYR A 345 16.00 5.75 11.21
N THR A 346 16.18 4.58 11.77
CA THR A 346 15.33 4.01 12.81
C THR A 346 15.74 4.55 14.17
N ILE A 347 14.92 5.41 14.76
CA ILE A 347 15.15 6.01 16.08
C ILE A 347 14.86 5.00 17.18
N SER A 348 13.75 4.26 17.03
CA SER A 348 13.32 3.19 17.93
C SER A 348 12.37 2.24 17.17
N SER A 349 11.91 1.17 17.82
CA SER A 349 10.87 0.28 17.26
C SER A 349 9.55 1.01 16.95
N SER A 350 9.35 2.19 17.52
CA SER A 350 8.14 3.01 17.37
C SER A 350 8.34 4.28 16.53
N ALA A 351 9.56 4.61 16.11
CA ALA A 351 9.81 5.86 15.39
C ALA A 351 10.90 5.71 14.35
N SER A 352 10.67 6.25 13.16
CA SER A 352 11.65 6.36 12.09
C SER A 352 11.53 7.70 11.37
N ILE A 353 12.62 8.11 10.75
CA ILE A 353 12.69 9.28 9.89
C ILE A 353 13.37 8.88 8.59
N SER A 354 12.86 9.35 7.47
CA SER A 354 13.45 9.15 6.16
C SER A 354 13.51 10.46 5.38
N SER A 355 14.43 10.56 4.45
CA SER A 355 14.49 11.63 3.48
C SER A 355 14.94 11.08 2.12
N GLY A 356 14.49 11.71 1.05
CA GLY A 356 14.84 11.24 -0.28
C GLY A 356 14.49 12.23 -1.35
N TRP A 357 14.82 11.82 -2.56
CA TRP A 357 14.45 12.45 -3.79
C TRP A 357 13.75 11.46 -4.70
N GLN A 358 12.63 11.88 -5.26
CA GLN A 358 11.88 11.12 -6.26
C GLN A 358 11.84 11.86 -7.57
N HIS A 359 11.95 11.13 -8.67
CA HIS A 359 11.66 11.57 -10.02
C HIS A 359 10.54 10.71 -10.61
N LEU A 360 9.50 11.36 -11.15
CA LEU A 360 8.45 10.69 -11.90
C LEU A 360 8.34 11.29 -13.31
N GLY A 361 8.37 10.43 -14.30
CA GLY A 361 8.13 10.77 -15.69
C GLY A 361 6.82 10.17 -16.19
N TYR A 362 6.01 11.00 -16.86
CA TYR A 362 4.80 10.59 -17.55
C TYR A 362 4.88 10.99 -19.01
N SER A 363 4.47 10.10 -19.89
CA SER A 363 4.34 10.41 -21.31
C SER A 363 3.18 9.68 -21.95
N ARG A 364 2.54 10.31 -22.94
CA ARG A 364 1.53 9.66 -23.81
C ARG A 364 2.04 9.57 -25.24
N ASN A 365 1.66 8.51 -25.93
CA ASN A 365 2.04 8.32 -27.32
C ASN A 365 1.36 9.33 -28.26
N SER A 366 0.21 9.88 -27.86
CA SER A 366 -0.50 10.91 -28.63
C SER A 366 -1.44 11.70 -27.70
N GLY A 367 -1.76 12.93 -28.10
CA GLY A 367 -2.67 13.80 -27.37
C GLY A 367 -1.99 14.62 -26.26
N ALA A 368 -2.75 15.54 -25.71
CA ALA A 368 -2.31 16.38 -24.60
C ALA A 368 -2.48 15.67 -23.27
N PHE A 369 -1.54 15.86 -22.39
CA PHE A 369 -1.52 15.35 -21.02
C PHE A 369 -1.40 16.56 -20.10
N PHE A 370 -2.08 16.59 -18.97
CA PHE A 370 -2.03 17.72 -18.03
C PHE A 370 -1.86 19.11 -18.70
N ASN A 371 -2.93 19.81 -18.94
CA ASN A 371 -2.93 21.15 -19.56
C ASN A 371 -2.21 21.27 -20.92
N GLY A 372 -2.23 20.22 -21.73
CA GLY A 372 -1.68 20.27 -23.08
C GLY A 372 -0.22 19.83 -23.21
N LEU A 373 0.42 19.39 -22.12
CA LEU A 373 1.79 18.90 -22.18
C LEU A 373 1.80 17.41 -22.60
N PRO A 374 2.62 17.00 -23.57
CA PRO A 374 2.75 15.60 -23.98
C PRO A 374 3.55 14.75 -23.00
N GLN A 375 4.32 15.38 -22.14
CA GLN A 375 5.15 14.77 -21.11
C GLN A 375 5.10 15.61 -19.84
N LEU A 376 5.17 14.95 -18.72
CA LEU A 376 5.30 15.58 -17.40
C LEU A 376 6.48 14.94 -16.69
N LYS A 377 7.41 15.75 -16.20
CA LYS A 377 8.52 15.35 -15.35
C LYS A 377 8.37 16.05 -14.02
N LEU A 378 8.39 15.29 -12.96
CA LEU A 378 8.15 15.74 -11.61
C LEU A 378 9.31 15.29 -10.74
N ASP A 379 9.88 16.21 -9.98
CA ASP A 379 10.90 15.94 -8.98
C ASP A 379 10.35 16.35 -7.61
N ALA A 380 10.63 15.59 -6.58
CA ALA A 380 10.27 15.96 -5.22
C ALA A 380 11.39 15.57 -4.26
N PHE A 381 11.77 16.49 -3.39
CA PHE A 381 12.54 16.18 -2.18
C PHE A 381 11.57 16.07 -1.02
N TYR A 382 11.79 15.07 -0.17
CA TYR A 382 10.93 14.85 0.98
C TYR A 382 11.72 14.57 2.27
N LEU A 383 11.07 14.86 3.38
CA LEU A 383 11.39 14.39 4.72
C LEU A 383 10.13 13.77 5.31
N HIS A 384 10.18 12.51 5.70
CA HIS A 384 9.04 11.78 6.25
C HIS A 384 9.37 11.28 7.66
N VAL A 385 8.44 11.41 8.57
CA VAL A 385 8.49 10.87 9.93
C VAL A 385 7.36 9.88 10.08
N ASN A 386 7.67 8.69 10.57
CA ASN A 386 6.69 7.66 10.86
C ASN A 386 6.77 7.27 12.34
N LEU A 387 5.61 7.28 12.99
CA LEU A 387 5.41 6.87 14.38
C LEU A 387 4.42 5.72 14.39
N LYS A 388 4.71 4.67 15.13
CA LYS A 388 3.81 3.52 15.30
C LYS A 388 3.90 2.98 16.72
N THR A 389 2.82 2.36 17.19
CA THR A 389 2.93 1.55 18.41
C THR A 389 3.81 0.35 18.10
N SER A 390 4.74 0.02 19.00
CA SER A 390 5.58 -1.18 18.84
C SER A 390 4.67 -2.42 18.81
N GLN A 391 4.88 -3.29 17.85
CA GLN A 391 4.35 -4.64 17.93
C GLN A 391 5.29 -5.42 18.85
N GLU A 392 4.77 -5.88 19.97
CA GLU A 392 5.45 -6.85 20.82
C GLU A 392 5.35 -8.24 20.20
#